data_4e2a60faaebc157ee1d685c8882765ed
#
_entry.id   4e2a60faaebc157ee1d685c8882765ed
#
_cell.length_a   1.000
_cell.length_b   1.000
_cell.length_c   1.000
_cell.angle_alpha   90.00
_cell.angle_beta   90.00
_cell.angle_gamma   90.00
#
_symmetry.space_group_name_H-M   'P 1'
#
loop_
_entity.id
_entity.type
_entity.pdbx_description
1 polymer ?
#
loop_
_entity_poly.entity_id
_entity_poly.type
_entity_poly.pdbx_seq_one_letter_code
_entity_poly.pdbx_strand_id
1 'polypeptide(L)'
;MRTRHRGSMLAPGLACLLLAAANPSLAQECSHHDQSLEGLPITSITIENENIFDPEVPEQNLWIHRMLNLLHIPTRKETIEGMLLVNPEDTYLEKVIQENERLLRAQDYLHDAEIKPEVVCGEGVRLRVVSTDNWTLTGGLSANSTGGETRTAFKIEEANLLGRGIGVKLERDTDEDREQNILSFRDSDWFGNRKRLELALGDNSDGHLYNLDLSRPFVQLDSTNAWSITLSSRVYETPVYDAGVIVDKVGQDTALFQFSYQWSEGLIDAAVTRWGLGWEMSETDYFATDDFPTSAVSKSEVTRFPFVTYTYLKENYLQLTNFRFMGVTEDLAIGDSLSLRLGWKDEAFGTTREGFVFGLNYGVGSSLGAQTFAFFDLGLGYESNSSVEGTGNFNLGGRMYHYRDPDHAYLVSATFEAARVSEPVDQYLLGGDTGVKGYPVRYQNGDRKVTLSFEKRDY
;
A
#
# COMPACT_ATOMS: atom_id res chain seq x y z
N MET A 1 75.64 -27.35 57.03
CA MET A 1 76.62 -28.35 56.55
C MET A 1 76.78 -28.09 55.07
N ARG A 2 77.84 -27.49 54.68
CA ARG A 2 78.96 -27.96 53.76
C ARG A 2 78.39 -28.43 52.43
N THR A 3 78.76 -28.00 51.22
CA THR A 3 80.01 -27.40 50.67
C THR A 3 79.76 -27.26 49.17
N ARG A 4 80.08 -26.12 48.51
CA ARG A 4 81.13 -25.88 47.55
C ARG A 4 81.32 -26.94 46.43
N HIS A 5 81.30 -26.60 45.13
CA HIS A 5 82.32 -25.90 44.34
C HIS A 5 81.85 -25.78 42.85
N ARG A 6 82.16 -24.66 42.23
CA ARG A 6 83.09 -24.37 41.07
C ARG A 6 82.88 -25.27 39.83
N GLY A 7 82.78 -24.78 38.66
CA GLY A 7 83.31 -23.61 37.99
C GLY A 7 83.33 -23.82 36.46
N SER A 8 83.64 -22.76 35.78
CA SER A 8 84.27 -22.52 34.49
C SER A 8 83.37 -22.44 33.26
N MET A 9 83.17 -21.24 32.77
CA MET A 9 83.67 -20.62 31.51
C MET A 9 83.48 -21.48 30.22
N LEU A 10 82.70 -20.94 29.28
CA LEU A 10 83.18 -20.46 27.99
C LEU A 10 81.97 -19.88 27.15
N ALA A 11 82.19 -18.68 26.64
CA ALA A 11 81.38 -17.95 25.69
C ALA A 11 81.75 -18.32 24.22
N PRO A 12 81.24 -17.68 23.17
CA PRO A 12 79.90 -17.11 22.87
C PRO A 12 79.39 -17.67 21.54
N GLY A 13 78.11 -17.64 21.38
CA GLY A 13 77.44 -17.87 20.07
C GLY A 13 76.39 -16.82 19.80
N LEU A 14 76.68 -15.92 18.89
CA LEU A 14 75.85 -14.83 18.38
C LEU A 14 74.68 -15.42 17.58
N ALA A 15 73.49 -15.42 18.10
CA ALA A 15 72.27 -15.71 17.37
C ALA A 15 71.44 -14.42 17.19
N CYS A 16 71.49 -13.88 15.99
CA CYS A 16 70.58 -12.78 15.58
C CYS A 16 69.12 -13.25 15.64
N LEU A 17 68.37 -12.82 16.65
CA LEU A 17 66.89 -12.84 16.64
C LEU A 17 66.40 -11.66 15.82
N LEU A 18 65.96 -11.94 14.60
CA LEU A 18 65.07 -11.03 13.82
C LEU A 18 63.75 -10.95 14.55
N LEU A 19 63.53 -9.90 15.35
CA LEU A 19 62.19 -9.45 15.77
C LEU A 19 61.49 -8.87 14.55
N ALA A 20 60.60 -9.67 13.95
CA ALA A 20 59.57 -9.14 13.06
C ALA A 20 58.63 -8.28 13.91
N ALA A 21 58.83 -6.98 13.86
CA ALA A 21 57.86 -6.04 14.36
C ALA A 21 56.58 -6.20 13.50
N ALA A 22 55.59 -6.90 14.04
CA ALA A 22 54.23 -6.80 13.54
C ALA A 22 53.77 -5.37 13.81
N ASN A 23 53.76 -4.55 12.77
CA ASN A 23 53.08 -3.26 12.82
C ASN A 23 51.59 -3.56 13.07
N PRO A 24 50.97 -3.07 14.14
CA PRO A 24 49.54 -3.02 14.21
C PRO A 24 49.11 -2.05 13.09
N SER A 25 48.42 -2.56 12.10
CA SER A 25 47.69 -1.74 11.17
C SER A 25 46.76 -0.86 12.00
N LEU A 26 47.17 0.39 12.19
CA LEU A 26 46.32 1.44 12.71
C LEU A 26 45.18 1.54 11.68
N ALA A 27 44.02 1.00 12.02
CA ALA A 27 42.80 1.34 11.36
C ALA A 27 42.70 2.88 11.46
N GLN A 28 42.90 3.54 10.36
CA GLN A 28 42.82 4.98 10.24
C GLN A 28 41.35 5.33 10.40
N GLU A 29 40.93 5.74 11.61
CA GLU A 29 39.62 6.32 11.82
C GLU A 29 39.53 7.56 10.95
N CYS A 30 38.72 7.50 9.88
CA CYS A 30 38.36 8.69 9.15
C CYS A 30 37.57 9.60 10.08
N SER A 31 38.07 10.79 10.35
CA SER A 31 37.30 11.78 11.09
C SER A 31 36.06 12.14 10.33
N HIS A 32 34.92 11.78 10.88
CA HIS A 32 33.56 11.92 10.32
C HIS A 32 33.04 13.38 10.26
N HIS A 33 33.88 14.38 10.02
CA HIS A 33 33.41 15.76 9.88
C HIS A 33 33.76 16.27 8.49
N ASP A 34 32.72 16.54 7.67
CA ASP A 34 32.72 17.32 6.43
C ASP A 34 32.97 16.60 5.07
N GLN A 35 32.87 15.31 4.90
CA GLN A 35 32.79 14.77 3.53
C GLN A 35 31.34 14.48 3.16
N SER A 36 30.84 15.17 2.12
CA SER A 36 29.60 14.79 1.46
C SER A 36 29.72 13.36 0.94
N LEU A 37 28.79 12.48 1.29
CA LEU A 37 28.74 11.10 0.79
C LEU A 37 28.26 11.05 -0.67
N GLU A 38 27.61 12.12 -1.11
CA GLU A 38 27.03 12.25 -2.44
C GLU A 38 28.06 12.03 -3.54
N GLY A 39 27.78 11.11 -4.44
CA GLY A 39 28.66 10.80 -5.58
C GLY A 39 29.71 9.72 -5.29
N LEU A 40 29.85 9.20 -4.06
CA LEU A 40 30.77 8.12 -3.76
C LEU A 40 30.20 6.77 -4.23
N PRO A 41 31.05 5.80 -4.62
CA PRO A 41 30.59 4.47 -4.98
C PRO A 41 30.10 3.69 -3.75
N ILE A 42 29.03 2.92 -3.89
CA ILE A 42 28.55 1.96 -2.89
C ILE A 42 29.43 0.71 -3.00
N THR A 43 30.21 0.40 -1.95
CA THR A 43 31.17 -0.71 -1.96
C THR A 43 30.55 -2.05 -1.58
N SER A 44 29.58 -2.03 -0.67
CA SER A 44 28.84 -3.22 -0.23
C SER A 44 27.53 -2.85 0.44
N ILE A 45 26.60 -3.80 0.46
CA ILE A 45 25.31 -3.67 1.14
C ILE A 45 25.21 -4.85 2.12
N THR A 46 24.90 -4.55 3.37
CA THR A 46 24.63 -5.55 4.42
C THR A 46 23.20 -5.40 4.89
N ILE A 47 22.50 -6.52 5.03
CA ILE A 47 21.11 -6.55 5.47
C ILE A 47 21.04 -7.22 6.84
N GLU A 48 20.51 -6.48 7.80
CA GLU A 48 20.23 -6.90 9.16
C GLU A 48 18.73 -6.80 9.38
N ASN A 49 18.06 -7.94 9.41
CA ASN A 49 16.63 -7.98 9.70
C ASN A 49 16.43 -8.39 11.16
N GLU A 50 15.85 -7.50 11.94
CA GLU A 50 15.55 -7.69 13.36
C GLU A 50 14.18 -8.35 13.53
N ASN A 51 14.03 -9.09 14.61
CA ASN A 51 12.76 -9.73 14.95
C ASN A 51 11.75 -8.67 15.46
N ILE A 52 10.50 -9.05 15.62
CA ILE A 52 9.40 -8.18 16.07
C ILE A 52 9.69 -7.53 17.42
N PHE A 53 10.24 -8.30 18.35
CA PHE A 53 10.59 -7.82 19.68
C PHE A 53 12.07 -8.00 19.95
N ASP A 54 12.72 -6.93 20.45
CA ASP A 54 14.11 -6.97 20.86
C ASP A 54 14.24 -7.59 22.27
N PRO A 55 14.92 -8.74 22.41
CA PRO A 55 15.10 -9.38 23.70
C PRO A 55 16.06 -8.60 24.63
N GLU A 56 16.83 -7.64 24.12
CA GLU A 56 17.71 -6.79 24.94
C GLU A 56 16.96 -5.64 25.62
N VAL A 57 15.75 -5.30 25.11
CA VAL A 57 14.86 -4.29 25.71
C VAL A 57 13.99 -4.96 26.78
N PRO A 58 14.11 -4.59 28.08
CA PRO A 58 13.40 -5.28 29.17
C PRO A 58 11.88 -5.32 28.99
N GLU A 59 11.28 -4.25 28.46
CA GLU A 59 9.84 -4.13 28.21
C GLU A 59 9.38 -5.07 27.10
N GLN A 60 10.26 -5.44 26.17
CA GLN A 60 10.02 -6.35 25.06
C GLN A 60 10.49 -7.78 25.33
N ASN A 61 11.05 -8.07 26.49
CA ASN A 61 11.57 -9.40 26.85
C ASN A 61 10.61 -10.19 27.78
N LEU A 62 9.31 -9.99 27.65
CA LEU A 62 8.34 -10.80 28.35
C LEU A 62 8.26 -12.22 27.74
N TRP A 63 7.77 -13.19 28.50
CA TRP A 63 7.64 -14.57 28.00
C TRP A 63 6.76 -14.64 26.74
N ILE A 64 5.72 -13.80 26.63
CA ILE A 64 4.83 -13.73 25.48
C ILE A 64 5.57 -13.22 24.23
N HIS A 65 6.43 -12.19 24.37
CA HIS A 65 7.22 -11.66 23.28
C HIS A 65 8.21 -12.69 22.74
N ARG A 66 8.86 -13.46 23.62
CA ARG A 66 9.74 -14.56 23.20
C ARG A 66 8.98 -15.68 22.48
N MET A 67 7.77 -15.99 22.93
CA MET A 67 6.93 -16.97 22.26
C MET A 67 6.52 -16.48 20.87
N LEU A 68 6.14 -15.21 20.74
CA LEU A 68 5.79 -14.60 19.47
C LEU A 68 6.99 -14.59 18.51
N ASN A 69 8.17 -14.18 18.95
CA ASN A 69 9.40 -14.26 18.15
C ASN A 69 9.73 -15.69 17.71
N LEU A 70 9.43 -16.71 18.52
CA LEU A 70 9.67 -18.11 18.15
C LEU A 70 8.68 -18.61 17.09
N LEU A 71 7.45 -18.08 17.07
CA LEU A 71 6.41 -18.45 16.09
C LEU A 71 6.52 -17.64 14.80
N HIS A 72 7.19 -16.51 14.85
CA HIS A 72 7.40 -15.64 13.70
C HIS A 72 8.41 -16.24 12.71
N ILE A 73 8.11 -16.15 11.42
CA ILE A 73 9.03 -16.49 10.33
C ILE A 73 9.64 -15.18 9.83
N PRO A 74 10.92 -14.89 10.13
CA PRO A 74 11.53 -13.63 9.74
C PRO A 74 11.52 -13.43 8.22
N THR A 75 11.41 -12.17 7.81
CA THR A 75 11.57 -11.78 6.41
C THR A 75 12.96 -12.17 5.92
N ARG A 76 13.00 -12.83 4.76
CA ARG A 76 14.27 -13.27 4.18
C ARG A 76 15.08 -12.09 3.67
N LYS A 77 16.41 -12.22 3.79
CA LYS A 77 17.33 -11.18 3.29
C LYS A 77 17.16 -10.95 1.78
N GLU A 78 16.94 -12.01 1.03
CA GLU A 78 16.69 -11.96 -0.41
C GLU A 78 15.40 -11.19 -0.76
N THR A 79 14.40 -11.25 0.12
CA THR A 79 13.15 -10.47 -0.04
C THR A 79 13.41 -8.99 0.13
N ILE A 80 14.19 -8.60 1.14
CA ILE A 80 14.58 -7.21 1.37
C ILE A 80 15.51 -6.73 0.25
N GLU A 81 16.49 -7.54 -0.14
CA GLU A 81 17.45 -7.25 -1.22
C GLU A 81 16.74 -6.99 -2.56
N GLY A 82 15.73 -7.80 -2.91
CA GLY A 82 14.90 -7.61 -4.12
C GLY A 82 14.17 -6.26 -4.17
N MET A 83 14.00 -5.59 -3.03
CA MET A 83 13.35 -4.28 -2.92
C MET A 83 14.32 -3.11 -2.94
N LEU A 84 15.64 -3.35 -2.82
CA LEU A 84 16.62 -2.29 -2.84
C LEU A 84 16.70 -1.64 -4.22
N LEU A 85 16.73 -0.32 -4.26
CA LEU A 85 16.85 0.49 -5.48
C LEU A 85 18.30 0.63 -5.94
N VAL A 86 19.26 0.23 -5.12
CA VAL A 86 20.70 0.36 -5.34
C VAL A 86 21.39 -0.99 -5.23
N ASN A 87 22.51 -1.14 -5.95
CA ASN A 87 23.36 -2.30 -5.92
C ASN A 87 24.80 -1.88 -5.53
N PRO A 88 25.67 -2.82 -5.15
CA PRO A 88 27.12 -2.55 -5.12
C PRO A 88 27.59 -2.00 -6.46
N GLU A 89 28.53 -1.05 -6.43
CA GLU A 89 29.09 -0.28 -7.54
C GLU A 89 28.21 0.91 -8.04
N ASP A 90 26.94 1.01 -7.61
CA ASP A 90 26.13 2.19 -7.87
C ASP A 90 26.68 3.41 -7.09
N THR A 91 26.30 4.60 -7.55
CA THR A 91 26.65 5.85 -6.90
C THR A 91 25.70 6.15 -5.75
N TYR A 92 26.23 6.51 -4.59
CA TYR A 92 25.44 6.96 -3.45
C TYR A 92 24.74 8.28 -3.78
N LEU A 93 23.44 8.30 -3.72
CA LEU A 93 22.59 9.48 -3.83
C LEU A 93 21.60 9.46 -2.66
N GLU A 94 21.69 10.41 -1.77
CA GLU A 94 20.89 10.50 -0.55
C GLU A 94 19.39 10.34 -0.83
N LYS A 95 18.90 11.00 -1.88
CA LYS A 95 17.49 10.96 -2.24
C LYS A 95 17.03 9.55 -2.69
N VAL A 96 17.90 8.75 -3.32
CA VAL A 96 17.58 7.37 -3.71
C VAL A 96 17.54 6.48 -2.48
N ILE A 97 18.41 6.73 -1.50
CA ILE A 97 18.40 6.01 -0.22
C ILE A 97 17.10 6.30 0.54
N GLN A 98 16.72 7.56 0.67
CA GLN A 98 15.46 7.95 1.33
C GLN A 98 14.23 7.38 0.64
N GLU A 99 14.22 7.32 -0.70
CA GLU A 99 13.15 6.68 -1.46
C GLU A 99 13.12 5.17 -1.21
N ASN A 100 14.29 4.53 -1.11
CA ASN A 100 14.38 3.11 -0.79
C ASN A 100 13.88 2.79 0.63
N GLU A 101 14.19 3.61 1.61
CA GLU A 101 13.63 3.49 2.95
C GLU A 101 12.10 3.59 2.94
N ARG A 102 11.53 4.56 2.22
CA ARG A 102 10.07 4.68 2.05
C ARG A 102 9.47 3.43 1.41
N LEU A 103 10.13 2.88 0.40
CA LEU A 103 9.68 1.66 -0.27
C LEU A 103 9.68 0.45 0.67
N LEU A 104 10.69 0.31 1.52
CA LEU A 104 10.77 -0.74 2.52
C LEU A 104 9.70 -0.54 3.61
N ARG A 105 9.55 0.67 4.17
CA ARG A 105 8.52 0.97 5.18
C ARG A 105 7.09 0.87 4.66
N ALA A 106 6.89 0.95 3.35
CA ALA A 106 5.59 0.74 2.73
C ALA A 106 5.13 -0.74 2.69
N GLN A 107 6.00 -1.69 3.10
CA GLN A 107 5.65 -3.10 3.15
C GLN A 107 4.90 -3.44 4.43
N ASP A 108 3.76 -4.13 4.32
CA ASP A 108 2.92 -4.51 5.47
C ASP A 108 3.64 -5.44 6.47
N TYR A 109 4.68 -6.14 6.01
CA TYR A 109 5.44 -7.09 6.82
C TYR A 109 6.69 -6.50 7.48
N LEU A 110 7.00 -5.23 7.23
CA LEU A 110 8.05 -4.49 7.93
C LEU A 110 7.43 -3.44 8.84
N HIS A 111 7.90 -3.38 10.08
CA HIS A 111 7.51 -2.36 11.05
C HIS A 111 8.25 -1.05 10.81
N ASP A 112 9.56 -1.16 10.53
CA ASP A 112 10.44 -0.03 10.21
C ASP A 112 11.60 -0.49 9.33
N ALA A 113 12.21 0.45 8.61
CA ALA A 113 13.43 0.23 7.84
C ALA A 113 14.24 1.52 7.72
N GLU A 114 15.55 1.39 7.94
CA GLU A 114 16.53 2.48 7.87
C GLU A 114 17.76 1.99 7.10
N ILE A 115 18.35 2.85 6.26
CA ILE A 115 19.56 2.56 5.51
C ILE A 115 20.69 3.47 5.98
N LYS A 116 21.62 2.91 6.77
CA LYS A 116 22.73 3.65 7.38
C LYS A 116 23.97 3.61 6.48
N PRO A 117 24.41 4.77 5.95
CA PRO A 117 25.65 4.84 5.22
C PRO A 117 26.84 4.85 6.19
N GLU A 118 27.84 4.01 5.91
CA GLU A 118 29.11 3.94 6.62
C GLU A 118 30.25 4.25 5.67
N VAL A 119 31.08 5.27 5.97
CA VAL A 119 32.20 5.65 5.13
C VAL A 119 33.32 4.60 5.26
N VAL A 120 33.80 4.08 4.14
CA VAL A 120 34.99 3.25 4.06
C VAL A 120 36.14 4.07 3.44
N CYS A 121 37.13 4.42 4.25
CA CYS A 121 38.22 5.32 3.86
C CYS A 121 38.93 4.90 2.58
N GLY A 122 38.85 5.78 1.56
CA GLY A 122 39.49 5.57 0.27
C GLY A 122 38.77 4.60 -0.69
N GLU A 123 37.66 3.99 -0.26
CA GLU A 123 36.93 2.98 -1.04
C GLU A 123 35.53 3.41 -1.43
N GLY A 124 34.83 4.21 -0.60
CA GLY A 124 33.45 4.66 -0.86
C GLY A 124 32.53 4.51 0.35
N VAL A 125 31.29 4.10 0.12
CA VAL A 125 30.23 3.97 1.13
C VAL A 125 29.78 2.51 1.25
N ARG A 126 29.71 1.98 2.46
CA ARG A 126 29.00 0.76 2.78
C ARG A 126 27.59 1.12 3.24
N LEU A 127 26.58 0.41 2.75
CA LEU A 127 25.22 0.56 3.23
C LEU A 127 24.87 -0.56 4.20
N ARG A 128 24.34 -0.21 5.36
CA ARG A 128 23.77 -1.14 6.31
C ARG A 128 22.25 -0.91 6.35
N VAL A 129 21.51 -1.84 5.76
CA VAL A 129 20.04 -1.88 5.78
C VAL A 129 19.62 -2.56 7.07
N VAL A 130 18.98 -1.82 7.95
CA VAL A 130 18.38 -2.34 9.19
C VAL A 130 16.88 -2.30 9.02
N SER A 131 16.23 -3.45 9.15
CA SER A 131 14.78 -3.56 9.10
C SER A 131 14.27 -4.32 10.32
N THR A 132 13.08 -3.98 10.78
CA THR A 132 12.40 -4.67 11.87
C THR A 132 11.13 -5.29 11.31
N ASP A 133 10.91 -6.57 11.55
CA ASP A 133 9.72 -7.26 11.08
C ASP A 133 8.47 -6.80 11.83
N ASN A 134 7.33 -6.90 11.15
CA ASN A 134 6.02 -6.75 11.74
C ASN A 134 5.40 -8.14 12.03
N TRP A 135 4.40 -8.19 12.92
CA TRP A 135 3.58 -9.38 13.08
C TRP A 135 2.65 -9.54 11.88
N THR A 136 2.86 -10.58 11.07
CA THR A 136 2.22 -10.75 9.75
C THR A 136 1.01 -11.67 9.77
N LEU A 137 0.95 -12.61 10.74
CA LEU A 137 -0.20 -13.49 10.89
C LEU A 137 -1.28 -12.81 11.73
N THR A 138 -2.33 -12.33 11.11
CA THR A 138 -3.45 -11.69 11.79
C THR A 138 -4.73 -12.51 11.67
N GLY A 139 -5.48 -12.57 12.75
CA GLY A 139 -6.80 -13.17 12.79
C GLY A 139 -7.79 -12.18 13.40
N GLY A 140 -9.00 -12.12 12.84
CA GLY A 140 -10.04 -11.23 13.33
C GLY A 140 -11.41 -11.90 13.32
N LEU A 141 -12.15 -11.63 14.40
CA LEU A 141 -13.58 -11.92 14.51
C LEU A 141 -14.27 -10.61 14.85
N SER A 142 -15.28 -10.25 14.08
CA SER A 142 -16.10 -9.09 14.40
C SER A 142 -17.57 -9.43 14.32
N ALA A 143 -18.34 -8.84 15.22
CA ALA A 143 -19.78 -8.87 15.19
C ALA A 143 -20.27 -7.45 15.53
N ASN A 144 -20.92 -6.82 14.57
CA ASN A 144 -21.49 -5.48 14.73
C ASN A 144 -23.00 -5.56 14.56
N SER A 145 -23.73 -4.85 15.41
CA SER A 145 -25.15 -4.62 15.22
C SER A 145 -25.37 -3.12 15.07
N THR A 146 -25.90 -2.70 13.92
CA THR A 146 -26.14 -1.30 13.60
C THR A 146 -27.46 -1.18 12.87
N GLY A 147 -28.33 -0.27 13.35
CA GLY A 147 -29.62 0.00 12.70
C GLY A 147 -30.59 -1.18 12.68
N GLY A 148 -30.42 -2.18 13.54
CA GLY A 148 -31.25 -3.38 13.61
C GLY A 148 -30.69 -4.59 12.89
N GLU A 149 -29.65 -4.41 12.06
CA GLU A 149 -29.00 -5.48 11.31
C GLU A 149 -27.69 -5.92 11.97
N THR A 150 -27.32 -7.18 11.75
CA THR A 150 -26.10 -7.77 12.32
C THR A 150 -25.16 -8.21 11.21
N ARG A 151 -23.93 -7.67 11.25
CA ARG A 151 -22.84 -8.10 10.39
C ARG A 151 -21.82 -8.88 11.19
N THR A 152 -21.40 -10.02 10.67
CA THR A 152 -20.33 -10.83 11.24
C THR A 152 -19.21 -10.99 10.22
N ALA A 153 -17.97 -10.90 10.66
CA ALA A 153 -16.83 -11.18 9.80
C ALA A 153 -15.79 -12.03 10.54
N PHE A 154 -15.20 -12.94 9.78
CA PHE A 154 -14.02 -13.71 10.15
C PHE A 154 -12.93 -13.43 9.11
N LYS A 155 -11.74 -13.16 9.57
CA LYS A 155 -10.57 -12.91 8.71
C LYS A 155 -9.37 -13.65 9.30
N ILE A 156 -8.59 -14.28 8.43
CA ILE A 156 -7.22 -14.72 8.71
C ILE A 156 -6.32 -14.28 7.56
N GLU A 157 -5.20 -13.69 7.89
CA GLU A 157 -4.26 -13.17 6.90
C GLU A 157 -2.84 -13.44 7.36
N GLU A 158 -2.02 -13.95 6.44
CA GLU A 158 -0.57 -13.97 6.54
C GLU A 158 -0.01 -13.04 5.46
N ALA A 159 0.65 -11.97 5.87
CA ALA A 159 1.16 -10.95 4.93
C ALA A 159 2.58 -11.24 4.43
N ASN A 160 3.26 -12.24 5.01
CA ASN A 160 4.66 -12.56 4.69
C ASN A 160 4.92 -14.07 4.65
N LEU A 161 4.13 -14.80 3.89
CA LEU A 161 4.21 -16.25 3.82
C LEU A 161 5.64 -16.73 3.56
N LEU A 162 6.17 -17.53 4.48
CA LEU A 162 7.54 -18.06 4.46
C LEU A 162 8.64 -16.98 4.39
N GLY A 163 8.39 -15.76 4.84
CA GLY A 163 9.36 -14.66 4.81
C GLY A 163 9.62 -14.07 3.41
N ARG A 164 8.69 -14.26 2.46
CA ARG A 164 8.87 -13.87 1.05
C ARG A 164 8.10 -12.62 0.63
N GLY A 165 7.41 -11.95 1.55
CA GLY A 165 6.53 -10.82 1.20
C GLY A 165 5.27 -11.23 0.43
N ILE A 166 4.91 -12.52 0.49
CA ILE A 166 3.71 -13.05 -0.15
C ILE A 166 2.55 -12.95 0.85
N GLY A 167 1.47 -12.30 0.45
CA GLY A 167 0.24 -12.20 1.23
C GLY A 167 -0.79 -13.24 0.84
N VAL A 168 -1.40 -13.91 1.83
CA VAL A 168 -2.55 -14.79 1.66
C VAL A 168 -3.61 -14.41 2.69
N LYS A 169 -4.83 -14.16 2.24
CA LYS A 169 -5.95 -13.79 3.11
C LYS A 169 -7.16 -14.67 2.81
N LEU A 170 -7.78 -15.20 3.87
CA LEU A 170 -9.10 -15.81 3.83
C LEU A 170 -10.05 -14.93 4.65
N GLU A 171 -11.15 -14.55 4.05
CA GLU A 171 -12.18 -13.72 4.66
C GLU A 171 -13.56 -14.33 4.44
N ARG A 172 -14.36 -14.38 5.50
CA ARG A 172 -15.79 -14.64 5.46
C ARG A 172 -16.50 -13.45 6.07
N ASP A 173 -17.39 -12.86 5.32
CA ASP A 173 -18.24 -11.75 5.75
C ASP A 173 -19.70 -12.14 5.51
N THR A 174 -20.55 -11.83 6.47
CA THR A 174 -21.97 -12.08 6.40
C THR A 174 -22.71 -10.84 6.89
N ASP A 175 -23.49 -10.26 6.03
CA ASP A 175 -24.39 -9.14 6.34
C ASP A 175 -25.82 -9.45 5.86
N GLU A 176 -26.69 -8.45 5.83
CA GLU A 176 -28.07 -8.58 5.40
C GLU A 176 -28.24 -8.86 3.89
N ASP A 177 -27.23 -8.47 3.08
CA ASP A 177 -27.31 -8.60 1.64
C ASP A 177 -26.76 -9.94 1.17
N ARG A 178 -25.65 -10.40 1.78
CA ARG A 178 -24.95 -11.61 1.32
C ARG A 178 -24.06 -12.25 2.36
N GLU A 179 -23.79 -13.52 2.13
CA GLU A 179 -22.62 -14.21 2.68
C GLU A 179 -21.54 -14.28 1.60
N GLN A 180 -20.31 -13.94 1.95
CA GLN A 180 -19.19 -14.05 1.01
C GLN A 180 -17.97 -14.71 1.66
N ASN A 181 -17.29 -15.55 0.88
CA ASN A 181 -16.02 -16.14 1.23
C ASN A 181 -15.00 -15.75 0.18
N ILE A 182 -13.93 -15.08 0.57
CA ILE A 182 -12.92 -14.58 -0.37
C ILE A 182 -11.55 -15.11 0.02
N LEU A 183 -10.87 -15.76 -0.92
CA LEU A 183 -9.45 -16.09 -0.85
C LEU A 183 -8.67 -15.10 -1.70
N SER A 184 -7.75 -14.37 -1.07
CA SER A 184 -6.86 -13.44 -1.77
C SER A 184 -5.41 -13.89 -1.68
N PHE A 185 -4.67 -13.68 -2.76
CA PHE A 185 -3.24 -13.92 -2.88
C PHE A 185 -2.57 -12.66 -3.44
N ARG A 186 -1.43 -12.26 -2.89
CA ARG A 186 -0.64 -11.12 -3.35
C ARG A 186 0.85 -11.47 -3.32
N ASP A 187 1.55 -11.18 -4.41
CA ASP A 187 3.00 -11.24 -4.50
C ASP A 187 3.49 -9.96 -5.18
N SER A 188 4.30 -9.17 -4.47
CA SER A 188 4.80 -7.88 -4.96
C SER A 188 6.06 -8.00 -5.82
N ASP A 189 6.65 -9.19 -5.90
CA ASP A 189 7.85 -9.46 -6.71
C ASP A 189 7.73 -10.78 -7.50
N TRP A 190 6.56 -11.01 -8.10
CA TRP A 190 6.23 -12.21 -8.87
C TRP A 190 7.26 -12.48 -9.97
N PHE A 191 7.97 -13.61 -9.87
CA PHE A 191 9.11 -14.00 -10.72
C PHE A 191 10.28 -12.98 -10.76
N GLY A 192 10.43 -12.15 -9.76
CA GLY A 192 11.43 -11.07 -9.75
C GLY A 192 11.07 -9.93 -10.70
N ASN A 193 11.92 -8.93 -10.77
CA ASN A 193 11.72 -7.70 -11.57
C ASN A 193 10.53 -6.84 -11.12
N ARG A 194 10.14 -6.94 -9.83
CA ARG A 194 9.11 -6.09 -9.21
C ARG A 194 7.78 -6.09 -9.96
N LYS A 195 7.41 -7.27 -10.50
CA LYS A 195 6.07 -7.51 -11.02
C LYS A 195 5.17 -7.89 -9.87
N ARG A 196 3.98 -7.35 -9.85
CA ARG A 196 2.96 -7.61 -8.84
C ARG A 196 1.88 -8.51 -9.42
N LEU A 197 1.56 -9.57 -8.70
CA LEU A 197 0.42 -10.42 -8.96
C LEU A 197 -0.55 -10.34 -7.79
N GLU A 198 -1.82 -10.07 -8.09
CA GLU A 198 -2.92 -10.14 -7.14
C GLU A 198 -4.02 -11.03 -7.71
N LEU A 199 -4.52 -11.93 -6.88
CA LEU A 199 -5.63 -12.81 -7.18
C LEU A 199 -6.67 -12.69 -6.07
N ALA A 200 -7.95 -12.66 -6.44
CA ALA A 200 -9.05 -12.82 -5.50
C ALA A 200 -10.07 -13.80 -6.08
N LEU A 201 -10.46 -14.79 -5.28
CA LEU A 201 -11.44 -15.79 -5.60
C LEU A 201 -12.53 -15.73 -4.54
N GLY A 202 -13.74 -15.35 -4.93
CA GLY A 202 -14.88 -15.19 -4.06
C GLY A 202 -16.01 -16.14 -4.44
N ASP A 203 -16.59 -16.80 -3.44
CA ASP A 203 -17.84 -17.54 -3.51
C ASP A 203 -18.85 -16.86 -2.61
N ASN A 204 -19.93 -16.34 -3.19
CA ASN A 204 -20.93 -15.54 -2.53
C ASN A 204 -22.28 -16.24 -2.57
N SER A 205 -23.16 -15.97 -1.63
CA SER A 205 -24.52 -16.52 -1.61
C SER A 205 -25.34 -16.14 -2.84
N ASP A 206 -24.96 -15.05 -3.50
CA ASP A 206 -25.63 -14.47 -4.68
C ASP A 206 -24.80 -14.51 -5.96
N GLY A 207 -23.66 -15.23 -5.94
CA GLY A 207 -22.81 -15.39 -7.11
C GLY A 207 -21.33 -15.59 -6.83
N HIS A 208 -20.45 -14.93 -7.58
CA HIS A 208 -19.01 -15.10 -7.45
C HIS A 208 -18.22 -13.83 -7.76
N LEU A 209 -16.96 -13.81 -7.31
CA LEU A 209 -15.96 -12.82 -7.65
C LEU A 209 -14.67 -13.49 -8.07
N TYR A 210 -14.19 -13.23 -9.27
CA TYR A 210 -12.83 -13.60 -9.71
C TYR A 210 -12.11 -12.34 -10.16
N ASN A 211 -10.93 -12.09 -9.60
CA ASN A 211 -10.09 -10.97 -9.99
C ASN A 211 -8.65 -11.42 -10.15
N LEU A 212 -8.00 -10.98 -11.22
CA LEU A 212 -6.58 -11.13 -11.48
C LEU A 212 -6.03 -9.78 -11.90
N ASP A 213 -5.03 -9.30 -11.16
CA ASP A 213 -4.21 -8.15 -11.51
C ASP A 213 -2.76 -8.58 -11.67
N LEU A 214 -2.21 -8.35 -12.84
CA LEU A 214 -0.80 -8.52 -13.13
C LEU A 214 -0.23 -7.19 -13.59
N SER A 215 0.78 -6.68 -12.89
CA SER A 215 1.33 -5.38 -13.19
C SER A 215 2.83 -5.29 -12.94
N ARG A 216 3.45 -4.31 -13.56
CA ARG A 216 4.74 -3.76 -13.19
C ARG A 216 4.52 -2.28 -12.89
N PRO A 217 4.32 -1.91 -11.63
CA PRO A 217 4.05 -0.52 -11.26
C PRO A 217 5.30 0.36 -11.39
N PHE A 218 5.12 1.67 -11.36
CA PHE A 218 6.22 2.59 -11.07
C PHE A 218 6.68 2.36 -9.62
N VAL A 219 7.81 1.68 -9.44
CA VAL A 219 8.33 1.34 -8.11
C VAL A 219 8.93 2.56 -7.44
N GLN A 220 9.58 3.43 -8.21
CA GLN A 220 10.23 4.66 -7.77
C GLN A 220 9.79 5.84 -8.63
N LEU A 221 10.03 7.06 -8.13
CA LEU A 221 9.68 8.28 -8.86
C LEU A 221 10.43 8.39 -10.19
N ASP A 222 11.66 7.90 -10.25
CA ASP A 222 12.48 7.86 -11.47
C ASP A 222 12.14 6.70 -12.42
N SER A 223 11.18 5.82 -12.08
CA SER A 223 10.75 4.75 -12.99
C SER A 223 10.23 5.32 -14.30
N THR A 224 10.67 4.75 -15.43
CA THR A 224 10.36 5.26 -16.77
C THR A 224 9.14 4.62 -17.42
N ASN A 225 8.73 3.44 -16.97
CA ASN A 225 7.57 2.75 -17.51
C ASN A 225 6.86 1.86 -16.48
N ALA A 226 5.57 1.67 -16.71
CA ALA A 226 4.70 0.77 -15.98
C ALA A 226 3.68 0.16 -16.92
N TRP A 227 3.12 -0.98 -16.55
CA TRP A 227 2.01 -1.60 -17.27
C TRP A 227 1.12 -2.39 -16.30
N SER A 228 -0.14 -2.57 -16.68
CA SER A 228 -1.07 -3.41 -15.92
C SER A 228 -2.03 -4.16 -16.83
N ILE A 229 -2.45 -5.34 -16.37
CA ILE A 229 -3.51 -6.14 -16.94
C ILE A 229 -4.45 -6.50 -15.79
N THR A 230 -5.73 -6.16 -15.92
CA THR A 230 -6.78 -6.54 -14.98
C THR A 230 -7.80 -7.40 -15.71
N LEU A 231 -8.14 -8.55 -15.11
CA LEU A 231 -9.25 -9.40 -15.50
C LEU A 231 -10.18 -9.54 -14.30
N SER A 232 -11.46 -9.31 -14.48
CA SER A 232 -12.45 -9.50 -13.42
C SER A 232 -13.71 -10.14 -13.99
N SER A 233 -14.31 -11.04 -13.20
CA SER A 233 -15.65 -11.57 -13.45
C SER A 233 -16.41 -11.58 -12.14
N ARG A 234 -17.61 -11.03 -12.15
CA ARG A 234 -18.47 -10.92 -10.97
C ARG A 234 -19.90 -11.24 -11.33
N VAL A 235 -20.50 -12.09 -10.51
CA VAL A 235 -21.97 -12.25 -10.47
C VAL A 235 -22.42 -11.89 -9.08
N TYR A 236 -23.40 -11.01 -8.98
CA TYR A 236 -23.94 -10.55 -7.69
C TYR A 236 -25.32 -9.92 -7.84
N GLU A 237 -26.08 -9.87 -6.75
CA GLU A 237 -27.37 -9.20 -6.69
C GLU A 237 -27.21 -7.86 -5.94
N THR A 238 -27.73 -6.80 -6.53
CA THR A 238 -27.76 -5.46 -5.92
C THR A 238 -29.16 -5.15 -5.43
N PRO A 239 -29.38 -5.01 -4.12
CA PRO A 239 -30.65 -4.62 -3.57
C PRO A 239 -30.93 -3.14 -3.82
N VAL A 240 -32.21 -2.82 -4.10
CA VAL A 240 -32.74 -1.46 -4.18
C VAL A 240 -33.54 -1.19 -2.91
N TYR A 241 -33.16 -0.12 -2.20
CA TYR A 241 -33.76 0.22 -0.92
C TYR A 241 -34.74 1.41 -1.03
N ASP A 242 -35.80 1.32 -0.26
CA ASP A 242 -36.70 2.45 0.04
C ASP A 242 -37.00 2.41 1.55
N ALA A 243 -36.71 3.50 2.25
CA ALA A 243 -36.88 3.63 3.71
C ALA A 243 -36.28 2.47 4.54
N GLY A 244 -35.13 1.94 4.12
CA GLY A 244 -34.46 0.83 4.78
C GLY A 244 -35.01 -0.56 4.47
N VAL A 245 -35.97 -0.67 3.56
CA VAL A 245 -36.58 -1.94 3.12
C VAL A 245 -36.11 -2.26 1.71
N ILE A 246 -35.71 -3.50 1.44
CA ILE A 246 -35.45 -3.96 0.08
C ILE A 246 -36.78 -4.02 -0.70
N VAL A 247 -36.88 -3.19 -1.71
CA VAL A 247 -38.07 -3.11 -2.56
C VAL A 247 -37.89 -3.76 -3.93
N ASP A 248 -36.62 -4.00 -4.31
CA ASP A 248 -36.22 -4.69 -5.53
C ASP A 248 -34.82 -5.24 -5.41
N LYS A 249 -34.45 -6.22 -6.25
CA LYS A 249 -33.09 -6.72 -6.45
C LYS A 249 -32.83 -6.95 -7.91
N VAL A 250 -31.68 -6.51 -8.38
CA VAL A 250 -31.23 -6.71 -9.76
C VAL A 250 -29.92 -7.50 -9.75
N GLY A 251 -29.94 -8.64 -10.42
CA GLY A 251 -28.73 -9.43 -10.65
C GLY A 251 -27.87 -8.80 -11.73
N GLN A 252 -26.57 -8.88 -11.56
CA GLN A 252 -25.57 -8.37 -12.50
C GLN A 252 -24.48 -9.43 -12.72
N ASP A 253 -24.20 -9.73 -13.99
CA ASP A 253 -23.05 -10.54 -14.41
C ASP A 253 -22.11 -9.63 -15.20
N THR A 254 -20.95 -9.34 -14.63
CA THR A 254 -19.99 -8.37 -15.19
C THR A 254 -18.65 -9.04 -15.46
N ALA A 255 -18.18 -8.92 -16.69
CA ALA A 255 -16.83 -9.28 -17.09
C ALA A 255 -16.03 -8.02 -17.48
N LEU A 256 -14.80 -7.90 -17.00
CA LEU A 256 -13.89 -6.77 -17.27
C LEU A 256 -12.54 -7.29 -17.74
N PHE A 257 -12.02 -6.69 -18.81
CA PHE A 257 -10.63 -6.71 -19.21
C PHE A 257 -10.11 -5.28 -19.31
N GLN A 258 -9.00 -4.97 -18.66
CA GLN A 258 -8.31 -3.70 -18.82
C GLN A 258 -6.82 -3.94 -19.02
N PHE A 259 -6.24 -3.23 -19.98
CA PHE A 259 -4.80 -3.13 -20.17
C PHE A 259 -4.38 -1.68 -20.15
N SER A 260 -3.25 -1.38 -19.53
CA SER A 260 -2.61 -0.05 -19.63
C SER A 260 -1.10 -0.15 -19.73
N TYR A 261 -0.51 0.77 -20.47
CA TYR A 261 0.92 1.03 -20.52
C TYR A 261 1.17 2.51 -20.25
N GLN A 262 2.10 2.80 -19.37
CA GLN A 262 2.44 4.16 -18.96
C GLN A 262 3.94 4.40 -19.08
N TRP A 263 4.32 5.65 -19.36
CA TRP A 263 5.71 6.09 -19.43
C TRP A 263 5.91 7.42 -18.71
N SER A 264 7.16 7.68 -18.32
CA SER A 264 7.59 8.86 -17.58
C SER A 264 9.03 9.22 -17.98
N GLU A 265 9.37 10.49 -17.85
CA GLU A 265 10.75 10.96 -17.91
C GLU A 265 11.46 10.90 -16.54
N GLY A 266 10.77 10.39 -15.51
CA GLY A 266 11.26 10.32 -14.13
C GLY A 266 11.04 11.62 -13.37
N LEU A 267 11.84 11.82 -12.32
CA LEU A 267 11.73 12.95 -11.41
C LEU A 267 12.50 14.17 -11.95
N ILE A 268 11.79 15.21 -12.32
CA ILE A 268 12.33 16.49 -12.82
C ILE A 268 11.78 17.62 -11.94
N ASP A 269 12.66 18.46 -11.37
CA ASP A 269 12.31 19.59 -10.52
C ASP A 269 11.34 19.24 -9.36
N ALA A 270 11.63 18.10 -8.69
CA ALA A 270 10.80 17.55 -7.62
C ALA A 270 9.36 17.22 -8.04
N ALA A 271 9.14 16.91 -9.30
CA ALA A 271 7.84 16.46 -9.81
C ALA A 271 8.00 15.34 -10.83
N VAL A 272 7.00 14.49 -10.92
CA VAL A 272 6.92 13.40 -11.90
C VAL A 272 5.69 13.59 -12.75
N THR A 273 5.89 13.47 -14.07
CA THR A 273 4.81 13.43 -15.07
C THR A 273 4.76 12.06 -15.71
N ARG A 274 3.59 11.47 -15.76
CA ARG A 274 3.35 10.15 -16.36
C ARG A 274 2.22 10.24 -17.38
N TRP A 275 2.46 9.69 -18.54
CA TRP A 275 1.46 9.53 -19.58
C TRP A 275 1.13 8.06 -19.76
N GLY A 276 -0.07 7.75 -20.19
CA GLY A 276 -0.43 6.36 -20.45
C GLY A 276 -1.47 6.23 -21.55
N LEU A 277 -1.46 5.04 -22.13
CA LEU A 277 -2.47 4.55 -23.06
C LEU A 277 -3.03 3.23 -22.53
N GLY A 278 -4.30 2.99 -22.76
CA GLY A 278 -4.91 1.75 -22.37
C GLY A 278 -6.13 1.40 -23.20
N TRP A 279 -6.61 0.22 -22.94
CA TRP A 279 -7.82 -0.34 -23.51
C TRP A 279 -8.67 -0.96 -22.42
N GLU A 280 -9.98 -0.69 -22.44
CA GLU A 280 -10.94 -1.30 -21.54
C GLU A 280 -12.04 -1.99 -22.32
N MET A 281 -12.43 -3.16 -21.84
CA MET A 281 -13.59 -3.91 -22.30
C MET A 281 -14.36 -4.36 -21.08
N SER A 282 -15.64 -4.01 -21.00
CA SER A 282 -16.55 -4.57 -20.01
C SER A 282 -17.85 -5.00 -20.66
N GLU A 283 -18.44 -6.04 -20.10
CA GLU A 283 -19.75 -6.54 -20.48
C GLU A 283 -20.52 -6.77 -19.19
N THR A 284 -21.73 -6.21 -19.12
CA THR A 284 -22.62 -6.36 -17.98
C THR A 284 -23.98 -6.81 -18.46
N ASP A 285 -24.39 -8.00 -18.03
CA ASP A 285 -25.71 -8.56 -18.20
C ASP A 285 -26.52 -8.34 -16.93
N TYR A 286 -27.73 -7.86 -17.08
CA TYR A 286 -28.67 -7.68 -15.98
C TYR A 286 -29.74 -8.75 -16.02
N PHE A 287 -30.13 -9.27 -14.85
CA PHE A 287 -31.15 -10.31 -14.74
C PHE A 287 -32.07 -10.08 -13.52
N ALA A 288 -33.31 -10.54 -13.62
CA ALA A 288 -34.22 -10.55 -12.47
C ALA A 288 -33.82 -11.68 -11.52
N THR A 289 -33.86 -11.42 -10.22
CA THR A 289 -33.53 -12.40 -9.19
C THR A 289 -34.71 -13.29 -8.84
N ASP A 290 -34.45 -14.42 -8.18
CA ASP A 290 -35.51 -15.34 -7.77
C ASP A 290 -36.50 -14.68 -6.79
N ASP A 291 -36.00 -13.80 -5.91
CA ASP A 291 -36.83 -13.06 -4.96
C ASP A 291 -37.69 -11.98 -5.64
N PHE A 292 -37.19 -11.44 -6.75
CA PHE A 292 -37.84 -10.35 -7.51
C PHE A 292 -37.92 -10.70 -9.02
N PRO A 293 -38.68 -11.71 -9.39
CA PRO A 293 -38.70 -12.23 -10.78
C PRO A 293 -39.40 -11.29 -11.80
N THR A 294 -40.05 -10.22 -11.31
CA THR A 294 -40.71 -9.22 -12.13
C THR A 294 -39.98 -7.89 -12.23
N SER A 295 -38.75 -7.84 -11.68
CA SER A 295 -37.92 -6.63 -11.74
C SER A 295 -37.69 -6.18 -13.19
N ALA A 296 -37.81 -4.87 -13.38
CA ALA A 296 -37.45 -4.25 -14.66
C ALA A 296 -35.92 -4.17 -14.74
N VAL A 297 -35.34 -5.03 -15.54
CA VAL A 297 -33.89 -5.07 -15.72
C VAL A 297 -33.45 -4.28 -16.96
N SER A 298 -32.31 -3.63 -16.88
CA SER A 298 -31.69 -2.94 -17.99
C SER A 298 -31.20 -3.93 -19.05
N LYS A 299 -31.04 -3.44 -20.29
CA LYS A 299 -30.43 -4.24 -21.34
C LYS A 299 -28.95 -4.42 -21.06
N SER A 300 -28.44 -5.57 -21.48
CA SER A 300 -26.99 -5.84 -21.48
C SER A 300 -26.19 -4.69 -22.08
N GLU A 301 -25.11 -4.36 -21.43
CA GLU A 301 -24.22 -3.29 -21.85
C GLU A 301 -22.83 -3.82 -22.15
N VAL A 302 -22.35 -3.51 -23.37
CA VAL A 302 -20.97 -3.79 -23.79
C VAL A 302 -20.26 -2.46 -23.95
N THR A 303 -19.19 -2.26 -23.20
CA THR A 303 -18.37 -1.07 -23.26
C THR A 303 -16.95 -1.43 -23.69
N ARG A 304 -16.46 -0.83 -24.76
CA ARG A 304 -15.11 -1.06 -25.30
C ARG A 304 -14.54 0.26 -25.78
N PHE A 305 -13.38 0.63 -25.24
CA PHE A 305 -12.78 1.91 -25.59
C PHE A 305 -11.28 2.01 -25.32
N PRO A 306 -10.54 2.76 -26.14
CA PRO A 306 -9.22 3.25 -25.80
C PRO A 306 -9.31 4.40 -24.80
N PHE A 307 -8.31 4.53 -23.95
CA PHE A 307 -8.18 5.66 -23.05
C PHE A 307 -6.75 6.17 -22.96
N VAL A 308 -6.61 7.44 -22.61
CA VAL A 308 -5.35 8.07 -22.23
C VAL A 308 -5.39 8.44 -20.75
N THR A 309 -4.22 8.38 -20.11
CA THR A 309 -4.04 8.85 -18.74
C THR A 309 -2.93 9.87 -18.65
N TYR A 310 -3.08 10.79 -17.73
CA TYR A 310 -2.05 11.74 -17.33
C TYR A 310 -1.99 11.76 -15.83
N THR A 311 -0.78 11.65 -15.26
CA THR A 311 -0.56 11.75 -13.83
C THR A 311 0.57 12.74 -13.56
N TYR A 312 0.34 13.66 -12.65
CA TYR A 312 1.33 14.56 -12.09
C TYR A 312 1.46 14.30 -10.59
N LEU A 313 2.68 14.16 -10.11
CA LEU A 313 3.00 13.94 -8.70
C LEU A 313 4.14 14.88 -8.29
N LYS A 314 3.93 15.67 -7.24
CA LYS A 314 4.98 16.48 -6.65
C LYS A 314 5.62 15.71 -5.51
N GLU A 315 6.95 15.58 -5.55
CA GLU A 315 7.70 14.95 -4.48
C GLU A 315 7.68 15.84 -3.24
N ASN A 316 6.88 15.47 -2.26
CA ASN A 316 6.86 16.08 -0.94
C ASN A 316 6.27 15.08 0.05
N TYR A 317 7.05 14.65 1.01
CA TYR A 317 6.65 13.65 2.00
C TYR A 317 6.80 14.20 3.41
N LEU A 318 5.92 13.74 4.28
CA LEU A 318 5.94 13.99 5.70
C LEU A 318 6.01 12.65 6.42
N GLN A 319 6.97 12.48 7.29
CA GLN A 319 7.09 11.29 8.13
C GLN A 319 6.36 11.51 9.45
N LEU A 320 5.40 10.64 9.77
CA LEU A 320 4.64 10.67 11.01
C LEU A 320 4.56 9.28 11.62
N THR A 321 4.57 9.21 12.94
CA THR A 321 4.26 8.00 13.70
C THR A 321 2.82 8.09 14.21
N ASN A 322 2.12 6.95 14.30
CA ASN A 322 0.73 6.89 14.78
C ASN A 322 -0.28 7.64 13.88
N PHE A 323 -0.07 7.70 12.58
CA PHE A 323 -1.03 8.36 11.67
C PHE A 323 -2.23 7.45 11.36
N ARG A 324 -2.02 6.29 10.74
CA ARG A 324 -3.04 5.28 10.47
C ARG A 324 -2.89 4.06 11.37
N PHE A 325 -1.64 3.69 11.64
CA PHE A 325 -1.30 2.51 12.43
C PHE A 325 -0.53 2.92 13.69
N MET A 326 -0.88 2.32 14.81
CA MET A 326 -0.24 2.58 16.10
C MET A 326 1.20 2.04 16.10
N GLY A 327 2.16 2.87 16.53
CA GLY A 327 3.57 2.51 16.66
C GLY A 327 4.36 2.48 15.34
N VAL A 328 3.71 2.64 14.18
CA VAL A 328 4.36 2.56 12.86
C VAL A 328 4.76 3.95 12.36
N THR A 329 5.96 4.06 11.79
CA THR A 329 6.41 5.24 11.06
C THR A 329 5.89 5.19 9.63
N GLU A 330 5.14 6.21 9.22
CA GLU A 330 4.50 6.30 7.91
C GLU A 330 5.00 7.52 7.14
N ASP A 331 5.33 7.30 5.87
CA ASP A 331 5.69 8.36 4.92
C ASP A 331 4.43 8.82 4.17
N LEU A 332 3.96 10.01 4.45
CA LEU A 332 2.76 10.59 3.87
C LEU A 332 3.11 11.52 2.71
N ALA A 333 2.61 11.21 1.52
CA ALA A 333 2.70 12.15 0.41
C ALA A 333 1.81 13.37 0.67
N ILE A 334 2.41 14.55 0.80
CA ILE A 334 1.74 15.84 0.98
C ILE A 334 1.91 16.78 -0.22
N GLY A 335 2.65 16.34 -1.25
CA GLY A 335 2.73 17.05 -2.52
C GLY A 335 1.43 17.01 -3.31
N ASP A 336 1.28 17.94 -4.24
CA ASP A 336 0.17 17.91 -5.20
C ASP A 336 0.19 16.63 -6.01
N SER A 337 -0.96 16.00 -6.16
CA SER A 337 -1.18 14.84 -7.03
C SER A 337 -2.39 15.11 -7.92
N LEU A 338 -2.25 14.88 -9.23
CA LEU A 338 -3.32 15.01 -10.20
C LEU A 338 -3.30 13.78 -11.09
N SER A 339 -4.45 13.12 -11.26
CA SER A 339 -4.65 12.05 -12.23
C SER A 339 -5.84 12.37 -13.11
N LEU A 340 -5.63 12.27 -14.41
CA LEU A 340 -6.66 12.43 -15.43
C LEU A 340 -6.79 11.14 -16.24
N ARG A 341 -8.01 10.81 -16.63
CA ARG A 341 -8.33 9.73 -17.57
C ARG A 341 -9.35 10.22 -18.58
N LEU A 342 -9.09 9.98 -19.86
CA LEU A 342 -10.02 10.29 -20.95
C LEU A 342 -10.17 9.05 -21.83
N GLY A 343 -11.39 8.58 -22.00
CA GLY A 343 -11.75 7.44 -22.84
C GLY A 343 -12.76 7.84 -23.91
N TRP A 344 -12.73 7.17 -25.05
CA TRP A 344 -13.64 7.38 -26.16
C TRP A 344 -14.36 6.09 -26.52
N LYS A 345 -15.69 6.07 -26.39
CA LYS A 345 -16.57 4.96 -26.74
C LYS A 345 -17.18 5.20 -28.11
N ASP A 346 -17.04 4.22 -29.01
CA ASP A 346 -17.53 4.31 -30.38
C ASP A 346 -18.05 2.93 -30.85
N GLU A 347 -19.10 2.90 -31.65
CA GLU A 347 -19.63 1.66 -32.20
C GLU A 347 -18.59 0.88 -33.02
N ALA A 348 -17.61 1.56 -33.61
CA ALA A 348 -16.49 0.92 -34.30
C ALA A 348 -15.66 0.01 -33.41
N PHE A 349 -15.67 0.22 -32.09
CA PHE A 349 -15.03 -0.65 -31.11
C PHE A 349 -15.96 -1.76 -30.60
N GLY A 350 -17.23 -1.75 -31.02
CA GLY A 350 -18.25 -2.71 -30.59
C GLY A 350 -18.89 -2.36 -29.26
N THR A 351 -18.87 -1.08 -28.85
CA THR A 351 -19.62 -0.61 -27.69
C THR A 351 -21.11 -0.47 -28.02
N THR A 352 -21.97 -0.72 -27.04
CA THR A 352 -23.43 -0.57 -27.21
C THR A 352 -23.91 0.87 -27.10
N ARG A 353 -23.11 1.74 -26.47
CA ARG A 353 -23.45 3.16 -26.25
C ARG A 353 -22.21 4.03 -26.51
N GLU A 354 -22.30 4.89 -27.51
CA GLU A 354 -21.25 5.86 -27.83
C GLU A 354 -21.16 6.95 -26.77
N GLY A 355 -19.95 7.51 -26.61
CA GLY A 355 -19.74 8.60 -25.69
C GLY A 355 -18.29 8.74 -25.28
N PHE A 356 -18.07 9.40 -24.17
CA PHE A 356 -16.73 9.54 -23.58
C PHE A 356 -16.75 9.24 -22.08
N VAL A 357 -15.59 8.83 -21.59
CA VAL A 357 -15.31 8.60 -20.17
C VAL A 357 -14.31 9.66 -19.72
N PHE A 358 -14.61 10.34 -18.63
CA PHE A 358 -13.73 11.32 -17.99
C PHE A 358 -13.52 10.95 -16.53
N GLY A 359 -12.30 10.98 -16.07
CA GLY A 359 -11.92 10.84 -14.67
C GLY A 359 -10.89 11.88 -14.26
N LEU A 360 -11.07 12.50 -13.12
CA LEU A 360 -10.12 13.41 -12.48
C LEU A 360 -10.04 13.07 -11.01
N ASN A 361 -8.80 12.95 -10.50
CA ASN A 361 -8.52 12.92 -9.07
C ASN A 361 -7.43 13.94 -8.77
N TYR A 362 -7.63 14.74 -7.75
CA TYR A 362 -6.65 15.69 -7.23
C TYR A 362 -6.53 15.50 -5.73
N GLY A 363 -5.32 15.51 -5.23
CA GLY A 363 -5.03 15.42 -3.81
C GLY A 363 -3.87 16.33 -3.43
N VAL A 364 -3.93 16.89 -2.24
CA VAL A 364 -2.84 17.67 -1.66
C VAL A 364 -2.89 17.60 -0.13
N GLY A 365 -1.71 17.57 0.48
CA GLY A 365 -1.53 17.71 1.91
C GLY A 365 -0.76 18.97 2.24
N SER A 366 -0.85 19.43 3.48
CA SER A 366 -0.12 20.57 3.98
C SER A 366 0.14 20.45 5.48
N SER A 367 1.33 20.84 5.91
CA SER A 367 1.62 21.09 7.31
C SER A 367 1.18 22.53 7.64
N LEU A 368 0.20 22.68 8.53
CA LEU A 368 -0.28 23.97 9.03
C LEU A 368 0.49 24.43 10.28
N GLY A 369 1.46 23.64 10.71
CA GLY A 369 2.31 23.87 11.88
C GLY A 369 2.97 22.58 12.32
N ALA A 370 3.75 22.58 13.39
CA ALA A 370 4.50 21.42 13.85
C ALA A 370 3.62 20.20 14.23
N GLN A 371 2.36 20.46 14.61
CA GLN A 371 1.45 19.44 15.13
C GLN A 371 0.12 19.34 14.35
N THR A 372 -0.05 20.13 13.28
CA THR A 372 -1.32 20.18 12.54
C THR A 372 -1.10 19.95 11.07
N PHE A 373 -1.81 18.98 10.52
CA PHE A 373 -1.72 18.56 9.13
C PHE A 373 -3.11 18.54 8.51
N ALA A 374 -3.24 19.02 7.29
CA ALA A 374 -4.48 19.04 6.54
C ALA A 374 -4.29 18.32 5.20
N PHE A 375 -5.33 17.61 4.77
CA PHE A 375 -5.40 16.93 3.50
C PHE A 375 -6.69 17.28 2.81
N PHE A 376 -6.61 17.48 1.51
CA PHE A 376 -7.73 17.76 0.65
C PHE A 376 -7.73 16.80 -0.53
N ASP A 377 -8.88 16.30 -0.90
CA ASP A 377 -9.09 15.41 -2.03
C ASP A 377 -10.33 15.80 -2.82
N LEU A 378 -10.22 15.72 -4.15
CA LEU A 378 -11.27 15.98 -5.12
C LEU A 378 -11.30 14.85 -6.14
N GLY A 379 -12.46 14.24 -6.33
CA GLY A 379 -12.72 13.24 -7.36
C GLY A 379 -13.89 13.65 -8.25
N LEU A 380 -13.74 13.46 -9.55
CA LEU A 380 -14.77 13.64 -10.53
C LEU A 380 -14.72 12.50 -11.54
N GLY A 381 -15.83 11.78 -11.70
CA GLY A 381 -16.04 10.81 -12.75
C GLY A 381 -17.24 11.21 -13.61
N TYR A 382 -17.18 11.02 -14.91
CA TYR A 382 -18.30 11.23 -15.80
C TYR A 382 -18.21 10.29 -17.00
N GLU A 383 -19.34 9.69 -17.32
CA GLU A 383 -19.52 8.86 -18.49
C GLU A 383 -20.70 9.36 -19.28
N SER A 384 -20.48 9.83 -20.50
CA SER A 384 -21.55 10.23 -21.41
C SER A 384 -22.04 9.02 -22.20
N ASN A 385 -23.33 9.03 -22.51
CA ASN A 385 -23.97 8.02 -23.33
C ASN A 385 -24.87 8.70 -24.37
N SER A 386 -24.82 8.25 -25.62
CA SER A 386 -25.60 8.85 -26.73
C SER A 386 -27.09 8.61 -26.65
N SER A 387 -27.54 7.57 -25.93
CA SER A 387 -28.92 7.12 -25.91
C SER A 387 -29.65 7.33 -24.57
N VAL A 388 -28.92 7.62 -23.51
CA VAL A 388 -29.45 7.89 -22.15
C VAL A 388 -28.68 9.03 -21.50
N GLU A 389 -29.20 9.56 -20.41
CA GLU A 389 -28.48 10.54 -19.63
C GLU A 389 -27.16 9.93 -19.11
N GLY A 390 -26.07 10.69 -19.20
CA GLY A 390 -24.78 10.27 -18.70
C GLY A 390 -24.75 10.12 -17.18
N THR A 391 -23.93 9.21 -16.70
CA THR A 391 -23.66 9.02 -15.27
C THR A 391 -22.49 9.85 -14.80
N GLY A 392 -22.44 10.18 -13.52
CA GLY A 392 -21.31 10.93 -12.97
C GLY A 392 -21.28 10.89 -11.46
N ASN A 393 -20.07 11.04 -10.93
CA ASN A 393 -19.83 11.14 -9.50
C ASN A 393 -18.88 12.29 -9.19
N PHE A 394 -19.10 12.94 -8.06
CA PHE A 394 -18.30 14.01 -7.53
C PHE A 394 -18.03 13.73 -6.04
N ASN A 395 -16.78 13.78 -5.65
CA ASN A 395 -16.34 13.62 -4.26
C ASN A 395 -15.44 14.78 -3.88
N LEU A 396 -15.69 15.35 -2.72
CA LEU A 396 -14.87 16.39 -2.12
C LEU A 396 -14.59 16.01 -0.68
N GLY A 397 -13.32 15.86 -0.31
CA GLY A 397 -12.88 15.47 1.02
C GLY A 397 -11.94 16.49 1.64
N GLY A 398 -12.06 16.68 2.95
CA GLY A 398 -11.11 17.43 3.76
C GLY A 398 -10.88 16.73 5.08
N ARG A 399 -9.63 16.60 5.49
CA ARG A 399 -9.25 15.97 6.76
C ARG A 399 -8.19 16.83 7.44
N MET A 400 -8.34 17.05 8.74
CA MET A 400 -7.36 17.76 9.54
C MET A 400 -7.02 16.92 10.77
N TYR A 401 -5.72 16.69 10.95
CA TYR A 401 -5.13 16.03 12.10
C TYR A 401 -4.44 17.06 12.96
N HIS A 402 -4.67 17.00 14.26
CA HIS A 402 -3.97 17.80 15.25
C HIS A 402 -3.45 16.88 16.35
N TYR A 403 -2.11 16.75 16.43
CA TYR A 403 -1.44 16.02 17.51
C TYR A 403 -1.25 16.98 18.69
N ARG A 404 -1.90 16.67 19.80
CA ARG A 404 -1.65 17.37 21.06
C ARG A 404 -0.28 17.00 21.63
N ASP A 405 0.05 15.72 21.55
CA ASP A 405 1.31 15.08 21.92
C ASP A 405 1.41 13.74 21.17
N PRO A 406 2.52 12.95 21.27
CA PRO A 406 2.67 11.70 20.52
C PRO A 406 1.57 10.66 20.76
N ASP A 407 0.94 10.69 21.95
CA ASP A 407 -0.04 9.71 22.39
C ASP A 407 -1.49 10.15 22.16
N HIS A 408 -1.74 11.40 21.76
CA HIS A 408 -3.08 11.94 21.62
C HIS A 408 -3.24 12.77 20.34
N ALA A 409 -4.22 12.41 19.53
CA ALA A 409 -4.56 13.15 18.31
C ALA A 409 -6.07 13.42 18.21
N TYR A 410 -6.40 14.49 17.49
CA TYR A 410 -7.75 14.85 17.08
C TYR A 410 -7.82 14.81 15.56
N LEU A 411 -8.86 14.19 15.04
CA LEU A 411 -9.18 14.18 13.62
C LEU A 411 -10.54 14.82 13.39
N VAL A 412 -10.58 15.76 12.46
CA VAL A 412 -11.82 16.30 11.91
C VAL A 412 -11.85 15.99 10.43
N SER A 413 -12.94 15.42 9.94
CA SER A 413 -13.14 15.20 8.51
C SER A 413 -14.50 15.68 8.05
N ALA A 414 -14.54 16.17 6.81
CA ALA A 414 -15.74 16.52 6.10
C ALA A 414 -15.68 15.92 4.69
N THR A 415 -16.75 15.27 4.26
CA THR A 415 -16.90 14.79 2.88
C THR A 415 -18.22 15.26 2.29
N PHE A 416 -18.17 15.63 1.02
CA PHE A 416 -19.33 15.88 0.20
C PHE A 416 -19.27 14.94 -1.01
N GLU A 417 -20.34 14.20 -1.22
CA GLU A 417 -20.48 13.26 -2.33
C GLU A 417 -21.76 13.61 -3.10
N ALA A 418 -21.68 13.56 -4.42
CA ALA A 418 -22.84 13.72 -5.29
C ALA A 418 -22.74 12.75 -6.46
N ALA A 419 -23.86 12.16 -6.85
CA ALA A 419 -23.94 11.32 -8.03
C ALA A 419 -25.10 11.72 -8.93
N ARG A 420 -24.88 11.50 -10.20
CA ARG A 420 -25.93 11.39 -11.20
C ARG A 420 -25.95 9.94 -11.65
N VAL A 421 -26.98 9.23 -11.26
CA VAL A 421 -27.13 7.80 -11.52
C VAL A 421 -28.16 7.59 -12.63
N SER A 422 -27.95 6.58 -13.44
CA SER A 422 -28.91 6.21 -14.52
C SER A 422 -29.71 4.98 -14.16
N GLU A 423 -29.26 4.19 -13.23
CA GLU A 423 -29.87 2.91 -12.85
C GLU A 423 -30.37 2.96 -11.40
N PRO A 424 -31.53 2.38 -11.09
CA PRO A 424 -32.06 2.33 -9.71
C PRO A 424 -31.13 1.63 -8.71
N VAL A 425 -30.21 0.78 -9.18
CA VAL A 425 -29.25 0.05 -8.36
C VAL A 425 -28.10 0.94 -7.85
N ASP A 426 -27.87 2.10 -8.46
CA ASP A 426 -26.77 3.01 -8.11
C ASP A 426 -27.22 4.02 -7.05
N GLN A 427 -27.74 3.57 -5.93
CA GLN A 427 -28.26 4.44 -4.88
C GLN A 427 -27.14 4.99 -3.98
N TYR A 428 -27.19 6.28 -3.65
CA TYR A 428 -26.51 6.82 -2.47
C TYR A 428 -27.38 6.63 -1.23
N LEU A 429 -26.92 5.74 -0.37
CA LEU A 429 -27.65 5.34 0.82
C LEU A 429 -27.07 6.03 2.08
N LEU A 430 -27.96 6.41 2.98
CA LEU A 430 -27.62 6.98 4.27
C LEU A 430 -28.39 6.26 5.37
N GLY A 431 -27.69 5.79 6.38
CA GLY A 431 -28.25 5.04 7.52
C GLY A 431 -27.18 4.69 8.54
N GLY A 432 -27.48 3.74 9.41
CA GLY A 432 -26.63 3.34 10.51
C GLY A 432 -25.26 2.85 10.10
N ASP A 433 -25.14 2.19 8.97
CA ASP A 433 -23.90 1.66 8.38
C ASP A 433 -23.20 2.67 7.45
N THR A 434 -23.92 3.64 6.92
CA THR A 434 -23.45 4.57 5.87
C THR A 434 -23.33 6.03 6.32
N GLY A 435 -23.14 6.26 7.62
CA GLY A 435 -22.75 7.58 8.12
C GLY A 435 -23.57 8.16 9.27
N VAL A 436 -24.78 7.64 9.58
CA VAL A 436 -25.63 8.16 10.66
C VAL A 436 -25.90 7.06 11.69
N LYS A 437 -24.95 6.85 12.58
CA LYS A 437 -25.06 5.85 13.67
C LYS A 437 -26.35 6.05 14.48
N GLY A 438 -27.06 4.95 14.72
CA GLY A 438 -28.33 4.97 15.48
C GLY A 438 -29.60 5.07 14.64
N TYR A 439 -29.49 5.28 13.32
CA TYR A 439 -30.59 5.12 12.39
C TYR A 439 -30.64 3.68 11.84
N PRO A 440 -31.78 3.22 11.30
CA PRO A 440 -31.85 2.00 10.52
C PRO A 440 -30.83 2.04 9.37
N VAL A 441 -30.31 0.87 8.97
CA VAL A 441 -29.40 0.79 7.83
C VAL A 441 -30.11 1.25 6.56
N ARG A 442 -29.39 1.96 5.68
CA ARG A 442 -29.86 2.33 4.33
C ARG A 442 -31.24 2.98 4.28
N TYR A 443 -31.58 3.73 5.34
CA TYR A 443 -32.92 4.29 5.53
C TYR A 443 -33.29 5.36 4.52
N GLN A 444 -32.31 6.18 4.13
CA GLN A 444 -32.50 7.21 3.12
C GLN A 444 -31.67 6.94 1.88
N ASN A 445 -32.26 7.18 0.72
CA ASN A 445 -31.57 7.26 -0.56
C ASN A 445 -31.58 8.70 -1.07
N GLY A 446 -30.62 9.04 -1.94
CA GLY A 446 -30.49 10.37 -2.51
C GLY A 446 -29.37 10.45 -3.54
N ASP A 447 -29.18 11.64 -4.08
CA ASP A 447 -28.15 11.95 -5.06
C ASP A 447 -26.98 12.76 -4.46
N ARG A 448 -27.06 13.12 -3.18
CA ARG A 448 -26.04 13.90 -2.46
C ARG A 448 -25.94 13.48 -1.01
N LYS A 449 -24.71 13.43 -0.51
CA LYS A 449 -24.42 13.10 0.88
C LYS A 449 -23.34 14.04 1.43
N VAL A 450 -23.54 14.52 2.67
CA VAL A 450 -22.54 15.24 3.46
C VAL A 450 -22.26 14.43 4.71
N THR A 451 -20.99 14.18 4.99
CA THR A 451 -20.58 13.51 6.23
C THR A 451 -19.59 14.39 6.97
N LEU A 452 -19.83 14.58 8.26
CA LEU A 452 -18.90 15.25 9.18
C LEU A 452 -18.51 14.26 10.26
N SER A 453 -17.22 14.14 10.55
CA SER A 453 -16.70 13.26 11.59
C SER A 453 -15.72 14.01 12.48
N PHE A 454 -15.81 13.72 13.78
CA PHE A 454 -14.83 14.12 14.77
C PHE A 454 -14.38 12.87 15.53
N GLU A 455 -13.08 12.69 15.64
CA GLU A 455 -12.47 11.54 16.29
C GLU A 455 -11.37 12.01 17.24
N LYS A 456 -11.35 11.47 18.46
CA LYS A 456 -10.22 11.56 19.38
C LYS A 456 -9.51 10.23 19.39
N ARG A 457 -8.21 10.23 19.22
CA ARG A 457 -7.34 9.06 19.27
C ARG A 457 -6.45 9.14 20.50
N ASP A 458 -6.43 8.09 21.26
CA ASP A 458 -5.52 7.86 22.38
C ASP A 458 -4.73 6.57 22.01
N TYR A 459 -3.39 6.68 21.92
CA TYR A 459 -2.48 5.63 21.48
C TYR A 459 -1.80 4.92 22.64
#